data_614c1b4822b37565fc80ec6280a6cf87
#
_entry.id   614c1b4822b37565fc80ec6280a6cf87
#
_cell.length_a   1.000
_cell.length_b   1.000
_cell.length_c   1.000
_cell.angle_alpha   90.00
_cell.angle_beta   90.00
_cell.angle_gamma   90.00
#
_symmetry.space_group_name_H-M   'P 1'
#
loop_
_entity.id
_entity.type
_entity.pdbx_description
1 polymer ?
#
loop_
_entity_poly.entity_id
_entity_poly.type
_entity_poly.pdbx_seq_one_letter_code
_entity_poly.pdbx_strand_id
1 'polypeptide(L)'
;MTPTNVVSMNFKNKASIDDFIEMYQKDSPKLYPDAEILMFIKLTDTSAVAISVYPNEEARINSKKLAESRVSGELKQLFEEDFRLSGDMVVKHIIEK
;
A
#
# COMPACT_ATOMS: atom_id res chain seq x y z
N MET A 1 -0.56 -3.17 -19.93
CA MET A 1 -0.45 -3.90 -18.67
C MET A 1 -0.41 -2.89 -17.54
N THR A 2 -1.00 -3.25 -16.41
CA THR A 2 -1.17 -2.32 -15.30
C THR A 2 -0.41 -2.85 -14.08
N PRO A 3 0.82 -2.37 -13.84
CA PRO A 3 1.65 -2.85 -12.73
C PRO A 3 0.95 -2.68 -11.37
N THR A 4 1.00 -3.72 -10.56
CA THR A 4 0.32 -3.77 -9.27
C THR A 4 1.24 -4.35 -8.21
N ASN A 5 1.27 -3.72 -7.04
CA ASN A 5 1.98 -4.23 -5.88
C ASN A 5 0.98 -4.67 -4.82
N VAL A 6 1.26 -5.81 -4.20
CA VAL A 6 0.50 -6.34 -3.07
C VAL A 6 1.46 -6.54 -1.92
N VAL A 7 1.23 -5.86 -0.81
CA VAL A 7 2.11 -5.89 0.35
C VAL A 7 1.33 -6.38 1.57
N SER A 8 1.80 -7.47 2.16
CA SER A 8 1.25 -7.98 3.41
C SER A 8 2.01 -7.39 4.59
N MET A 9 1.28 -6.88 5.57
CA MET A 9 1.84 -6.13 6.69
C MET A 9 1.34 -6.68 8.01
N ASN A 10 2.25 -6.78 8.98
CA ASN A 10 1.92 -7.16 10.35
C ASN A 10 2.23 -6.00 11.29
N PHE A 11 1.29 -5.67 12.17
CA PHE A 11 1.42 -4.56 13.10
C PHE A 11 1.59 -5.10 14.53
N LYS A 12 2.23 -4.32 15.38
CA LYS A 12 2.51 -4.71 16.76
C LYS A 12 1.25 -4.89 17.60
N ASN A 13 0.24 -4.04 17.36
CA ASN A 13 -1.01 -4.06 18.11
C ASN A 13 -2.09 -3.32 17.33
N LYS A 14 -3.32 -3.35 17.87
CA LYS A 14 -4.46 -2.68 17.24
C LYS A 14 -4.27 -1.17 17.11
N ALA A 15 -3.65 -0.52 18.08
CA ALA A 15 -3.41 0.92 18.02
C ALA A 15 -2.49 1.29 16.85
N SER A 16 -1.47 0.48 16.59
CA SER A 16 -0.54 0.70 15.48
C SER A 16 -1.23 0.63 14.12
N ILE A 17 -2.09 -0.37 13.91
CA ILE A 17 -2.81 -0.49 12.64
C ILE A 17 -3.85 0.62 12.49
N ASP A 18 -4.54 1.01 13.56
CA ASP A 18 -5.51 2.10 13.51
C ASP A 18 -4.83 3.44 13.16
N ASP A 19 -3.68 3.71 13.73
CA ASP A 19 -2.88 4.90 13.41
C ASP A 19 -2.42 4.89 11.94
N PHE A 20 -2.00 3.74 11.45
CA PHE A 20 -1.58 3.59 10.07
C PHE A 20 -2.75 3.80 9.10
N ILE A 21 -3.91 3.24 9.41
CA ILE A 21 -5.13 3.42 8.60
C ILE A 21 -5.49 4.90 8.49
N GLU A 22 -5.48 5.62 9.62
CA GLU A 22 -5.78 7.03 9.63
C GLU A 22 -4.81 7.83 8.75
N MET A 23 -3.52 7.58 8.89
CA MET A 23 -2.48 8.21 8.08
C MET A 23 -2.65 7.87 6.60
N TYR A 24 -2.87 6.59 6.28
CA TYR A 24 -2.99 6.12 4.92
C TYR A 24 -4.21 6.74 4.23
N GLN A 25 -5.36 6.80 4.93
CA GLN A 25 -6.57 7.40 4.41
C GLN A 25 -6.39 8.88 4.10
N LYS A 26 -5.67 9.59 4.96
CA LYS A 26 -5.45 11.03 4.84
C LYS A 26 -4.35 11.37 3.83
N ASP A 27 -3.22 10.65 3.89
CA ASP A 27 -2.00 11.05 3.21
C ASP A 27 -1.62 10.20 2.00
N SER A 28 -2.26 9.03 1.78
CA SER A 28 -1.82 8.13 0.71
C SER A 28 -1.81 8.76 -0.68
N PRO A 29 -2.75 9.63 -1.07
CA PRO A 29 -2.66 10.27 -2.38
C PRO A 29 -1.43 11.16 -2.55
N LYS A 30 -0.93 11.73 -1.45
CA LYS A 30 0.30 12.54 -1.46
C LYS A 30 1.55 11.67 -1.42
N LEU A 31 1.46 10.52 -0.74
CA LEU A 31 2.58 9.58 -0.61
C LEU A 31 2.82 8.80 -1.90
N TYR A 32 1.77 8.53 -2.65
CA TYR A 32 1.82 7.74 -3.88
C TYR A 32 1.12 8.49 -5.02
N PRO A 33 1.65 9.66 -5.44
CA PRO A 33 0.96 10.52 -6.40
C PRO A 33 0.81 9.90 -7.80
N ASP A 34 1.65 8.92 -8.14
CA ASP A 34 1.61 8.26 -9.43
C ASP A 34 0.69 7.04 -9.49
N ALA A 35 0.10 6.65 -8.36
CA ALA A 35 -0.79 5.51 -8.30
C ALA A 35 -2.17 5.85 -8.87
N GLU A 36 -2.79 4.91 -9.56
CA GLU A 36 -4.17 5.02 -10.03
C GLU A 36 -5.17 4.57 -8.98
N ILE A 37 -4.82 3.50 -8.25
CA ILE A 37 -5.68 2.92 -7.22
C ILE A 37 -4.82 2.59 -6.01
N LEU A 38 -5.30 2.98 -4.85
CA LEU A 38 -4.69 2.63 -3.57
C LEU A 38 -5.77 2.00 -2.70
N MET A 39 -5.52 0.78 -2.21
CA MET A 39 -6.43 0.07 -1.33
C MET A 39 -5.69 -0.44 -0.11
N PHE A 40 -6.36 -0.40 1.02
CA PHE A 40 -5.84 -0.96 2.27
C PHE A 40 -6.92 -1.85 2.86
N ILE A 41 -6.62 -3.13 3.02
CA ILE A 41 -7.58 -4.13 3.49
C ILE A 41 -7.12 -4.63 4.85
N LYS A 42 -7.89 -4.33 5.89
CA LYS A 42 -7.63 -4.84 7.23
C LYS A 42 -8.14 -6.28 7.32
N LEU A 43 -7.25 -7.20 7.64
CA LEU A 43 -7.59 -8.62 7.76
C LEU A 43 -7.91 -9.00 9.20
N THR A 44 -7.10 -8.53 10.14
CA THR A 44 -7.27 -8.74 11.58
C THR A 44 -6.93 -7.46 12.32
N ASP A 45 -6.98 -7.48 13.63
CA ASP A 45 -6.58 -6.31 14.44
C ASP A 45 -5.11 -5.94 14.30
N THR A 46 -4.29 -6.84 13.74
CA THR A 46 -2.85 -6.64 13.63
C THR A 46 -2.29 -6.95 12.23
N SER A 47 -3.13 -7.29 11.26
CA SER A 47 -2.65 -7.60 9.92
C SER A 47 -3.50 -6.94 8.84
N ALA A 48 -2.83 -6.60 7.73
CA ALA A 48 -3.46 -5.92 6.60
C ALA A 48 -2.73 -6.21 5.31
N VAL A 49 -3.41 -5.93 4.19
CA VAL A 49 -2.84 -5.99 2.85
C VAL A 49 -3.04 -4.64 2.19
N ALA A 50 -1.96 -4.06 1.69
CA ALA A 50 -2.00 -2.83 0.89
C ALA A 50 -1.84 -3.19 -0.59
N ILE A 51 -2.72 -2.66 -1.44
CA ILE A 51 -2.68 -2.88 -2.88
C ILE A 51 -2.54 -1.53 -3.55
N SER A 52 -1.55 -1.40 -4.44
CA SER A 52 -1.34 -0.19 -5.22
C SER A 52 -1.24 -0.55 -6.70
N VAL A 53 -1.94 0.21 -7.52
CA VAL A 53 -2.01 0.01 -8.98
C VAL A 53 -1.46 1.26 -9.66
N TYR A 54 -0.60 1.06 -10.66
CA TYR A 54 0.12 2.14 -11.34
C TYR A 54 -0.18 2.12 -12.84
N PRO A 55 -0.15 3.29 -13.51
CA PRO A 55 -0.43 3.36 -14.95
C PRO A 55 0.65 2.71 -15.82
N ASN A 56 1.90 2.67 -15.32
CA ASN A 56 3.02 2.09 -16.03
C ASN A 56 4.13 1.68 -15.06
N GLU A 57 5.14 0.99 -15.59
CA GLU A 57 6.25 0.48 -14.78
C GLU A 57 7.10 1.60 -14.17
N GLU A 58 7.27 2.70 -14.89
CA GLU A 58 8.04 3.85 -14.40
C GLU A 58 7.39 4.44 -13.14
N ALA A 59 6.07 4.59 -13.15
CA ALA A 59 5.32 5.09 -11.98
C ALA A 59 5.49 4.16 -10.78
N ARG A 60 5.43 2.84 -11.02
CA ARG A 60 5.65 1.83 -9.97
C ARG A 60 7.04 1.93 -9.37
N ILE A 61 8.06 2.06 -10.21
CA ILE A 61 9.45 2.17 -9.76
C ILE A 61 9.66 3.46 -8.96
N ASN A 62 9.11 4.57 -9.42
CA ASN A 62 9.22 5.84 -8.71
C ASN A 62 8.54 5.80 -7.34
N SER A 63 7.37 5.17 -7.25
CA SER A 63 6.66 5.01 -5.98
C SER A 63 7.43 4.11 -5.01
N LYS A 64 8.09 3.07 -5.52
CA LYS A 64 8.93 2.20 -4.69
C LYS A 64 10.09 2.99 -4.08
N LYS A 65 10.75 3.83 -4.86
CA LYS A 65 11.85 4.68 -4.37
C LYS A 65 11.37 5.63 -3.28
N LEU A 66 10.20 6.25 -3.46
CA LEU A 66 9.62 7.13 -2.46
C LEU A 66 9.27 6.36 -1.18
N ALA A 67 8.70 5.16 -1.32
CA ALA A 67 8.35 4.33 -0.18
C ALA A 67 9.60 3.91 0.61
N GLU A 68 10.67 3.53 -0.08
CA GLU A 68 11.93 3.14 0.56
C GLU A 68 12.53 4.29 1.37
N SER A 69 12.47 5.52 0.86
CA SER A 69 12.98 6.68 1.57
C SER A 69 12.17 7.01 2.83
N ARG A 70 10.90 6.63 2.88
CA ARG A 70 10.01 6.86 4.03
C ARG A 70 10.03 5.72 5.03
N VAL A 71 10.12 4.48 4.55
CA VAL A 71 10.13 3.28 5.40
C VAL A 71 11.38 3.19 6.26
N SER A 72 12.45 3.91 5.91
CA SER A 72 13.63 4.01 6.77
C SER A 72 13.42 4.93 7.98
N GLY A 73 12.26 5.62 8.07
CA GLY A 73 11.91 6.54 9.16
C GLY A 73 10.89 5.96 10.14
N GLU A 74 10.00 6.82 10.62
CA GLU A 74 9.02 6.50 11.67
C GLU A 74 8.04 5.39 11.29
N LEU A 75 7.69 5.26 10.01
CA LEU A 75 6.73 4.25 9.55
C LEU A 75 7.24 2.83 9.75
N LYS A 76 8.54 2.61 9.70
CA LYS A 76 9.14 1.29 9.89
C LYS A 76 8.88 0.73 11.28
N GLN A 77 8.61 1.59 12.26
CA GLN A 77 8.33 1.17 13.63
C GLN A 77 6.89 0.70 13.83
N LEU A 78 5.99 0.99 12.90
CA LEU A 78 4.57 0.69 13.02
C LEU A 78 4.23 -0.72 12.56
N PHE A 79 4.98 -1.25 11.58
CA PHE A 79 4.66 -2.54 10.99
C PHE A 79 5.90 -3.27 10.49
N GLU A 80 5.76 -4.58 10.30
CA GLU A 80 6.71 -5.42 9.59
C GLU A 80 6.07 -5.86 8.28
N GLU A 81 6.83 -5.77 7.20
CA GLU A 81 6.41 -6.25 5.90
C GLU A 81 6.61 -7.77 5.86
N ASP A 82 5.51 -8.51 5.72
CA ASP A 82 5.52 -9.97 5.71
C ASP A 82 5.98 -10.50 4.35
N PHE A 83 5.31 -10.05 3.29
CA PHE A 83 5.74 -10.34 1.93
C PHE A 83 5.29 -9.23 0.98
N ARG A 84 5.96 -9.17 -0.16
CA ARG A 84 5.62 -8.23 -1.23
C ARG A 84 5.55 -8.99 -2.53
N LEU A 85 4.43 -8.83 -3.23
CA LEU A 85 4.22 -9.41 -4.56
C LEU A 85 4.01 -8.30 -5.56
N SER A 86 4.51 -8.52 -6.78
CA SER A 86 4.29 -7.60 -7.89
C SER A 86 3.78 -8.38 -9.09
N GLY A 87 2.80 -7.80 -9.78
CA GLY A 87 2.22 -8.42 -10.96
C GLY A 87 1.51 -7.37 -11.80
N ASP A 88 0.68 -7.84 -12.72
CA ASP A 88 -0.13 -6.97 -13.57
C ASP A 88 -1.61 -7.20 -13.31
N MET A 89 -2.36 -6.10 -13.16
CA MET A 89 -3.81 -6.19 -13.10
C MET A 89 -4.32 -6.38 -14.53
N VAL A 90 -4.82 -7.57 -14.82
CA VAL A 90 -5.27 -7.93 -16.19
C VAL A 90 -6.78 -7.88 -16.35
N VAL A 91 -7.52 -7.85 -15.26
CA VAL A 91 -8.98 -7.70 -15.27
C VAL A 91 -9.39 -6.69 -14.21
N LYS A 92 -10.20 -5.73 -14.60
CA LYS A 92 -10.73 -4.73 -13.68
C LYS A 92 -12.20 -4.48 -14.00
N HIS A 93 -13.06 -4.76 -13.04
CA HIS A 93 -14.48 -4.42 -13.11
C HIS A 93 -14.83 -3.60 -11.87
N ILE A 94 -15.40 -2.43 -12.09
CA ILE A 94 -15.98 -1.64 -11.01
C ILE A 94 -17.49 -1.80 -11.15
N ILE A 95 -18.07 -2.47 -10.16
CA ILE A 95 -19.50 -2.78 -10.20
C ILE A 95 -20.24 -1.75 -9.35
N GLU A 96 -21.06 -0.96 -10.00
CA GLU A 96 -21.91 0.01 -9.33
C GLU A 96 -23.26 -0.64 -9.02
N LYS A 97 -23.71 -0.48 -7.77
CA LYS A 97 -24.99 -1.02 -7.31
C LYS A 97 -25.93 0.10 -6.93
#